data_098bef26bd19fbca2ff52d2c87caf767
#
_entry.id   098bef26bd19fbca2ff52d2c87caf767
#
_cell.length_a   1.000
_cell.length_b   1.000
_cell.length_c   1.000
_cell.angle_alpha   90.00
_cell.angle_beta   90.00
_cell.angle_gamma   90.00
#
_symmetry.space_group_name_H-M   'P 1'
#
loop_
_entity.id
_entity.type
_entity.pdbx_description
1 polymer ?
#
loop_
_entity_poly.entity_id
_entity_poly.type
_entity_poly.pdbx_seq_one_letter_code
_entity_poly.pdbx_strand_id
1 'polypeptide(L)'
;MISKRFFLTAGFSALATTACARAPERSLRPQGRPAHGSAGATTAPSTAGPTQPKVASAQALIARAELGGKVGFAVADAKTGLVLESGNGRTGLPPASVTKAVTALYALATLGAGHRFYTELRLSGTISSGVLQGDLILKGGGDPTLDTDRMAELAGALKAAGLREVKGKFIVDGTALPSLNEIDRDQPEHVGYNPAISGIALNFNRVHFEWKRAGGKWSTTMDARSDRYRPNVRFAKMKIASRDAPVYTYASKGQEDHWSVSAQALGKGGARWLPVRQPELYAGEVLRELARAQGVSLPQPQKGVARGGERVLLRQQSAELRSICQDFLKYSNNMMTEMVGLAATAARSGRPVSLKASAGEMSRWAGATLGMGGSRFVDHSGLGEDSRATAEDMAKALVAARSEIAPILKPIALRDAKGRVKKDHPIDVHAKTGTLNFVSALAGYAKGADGTVMTFAIFAADTDRRARIKRSERESPQGARSWNKRAKGLQQDLIERWGTLYAS
;
A
#
# COMPACT_ATOMS: atom_id res chain seq x y z
N MET A 1 -26.42 4.40 51.32
CA MET A 1 -25.78 3.71 52.47
C MET A 1 -24.44 3.20 51.92
N ILE A 2 -23.31 3.86 52.17
CA ILE A 2 -22.31 3.60 53.20
C ILE A 2 -21.65 2.22 52.97
N SER A 3 -20.35 2.04 52.71
CA SER A 3 -19.09 2.54 53.34
C SER A 3 -17.87 2.02 52.55
N LYS A 4 -16.91 2.79 52.20
CA LYS A 4 -15.60 3.13 52.78
C LYS A 4 -14.58 1.98 53.01
N ARG A 5 -13.44 2.11 52.31
CA ARG A 5 -12.01 2.04 52.73
C ARG A 5 -11.42 0.69 53.13
N PHE A 6 -10.24 0.36 52.50
CA PHE A 6 -8.98 0.25 53.29
C PHE A 6 -7.74 0.45 52.41
N PHE A 7 -6.85 1.37 52.81
CA PHE A 7 -5.46 1.54 52.37
C PHE A 7 -4.58 0.56 53.14
N LEU A 8 -3.59 -0.02 52.46
CA LEU A 8 -2.39 -0.55 53.14
C LEU A 8 -1.17 -0.23 52.29
N THR A 9 -0.42 0.74 52.75
CA THR A 9 0.97 1.06 52.40
C THR A 9 1.89 0.07 53.08
N ALA A 10 2.79 -0.58 52.29
CA ALA A 10 3.98 -1.21 52.83
C ALA A 10 5.19 -0.73 52.03
N GLY A 11 5.99 0.15 52.61
CA GLY A 11 7.29 0.57 52.13
C GLY A 11 8.31 -0.52 52.33
N PHE A 12 9.14 -0.78 51.32
CA PHE A 12 10.38 -1.48 51.44
C PHE A 12 11.52 -0.55 50.93
N SER A 13 12.32 -0.07 51.88
CA SER A 13 13.60 0.55 51.59
C SER A 13 14.59 -0.54 51.26
N ALA A 14 15.16 -0.54 50.06
CA ALA A 14 16.31 -1.36 49.71
C ALA A 14 17.51 -0.45 49.51
N LEU A 15 18.51 -0.64 50.35
CA LEU A 15 19.83 -0.02 50.30
C LEU A 15 20.55 -0.36 49.01
N ALA A 16 20.93 0.67 48.25
CA ALA A 16 21.82 0.56 47.11
C ALA A 16 23.26 0.46 47.61
N THR A 17 23.88 -0.68 47.49
CA THR A 17 25.34 -0.85 47.60
C THR A 17 25.96 -0.59 46.23
N THR A 18 26.66 0.53 46.13
CA THR A 18 27.52 0.89 45.02
C THR A 18 28.78 0.01 45.05
N ALA A 19 28.84 -0.97 44.16
CA ALA A 19 30.06 -1.70 43.86
C ALA A 19 30.83 -0.94 42.79
N CYS A 20 31.86 -0.21 43.15
CA CYS A 20 32.87 0.34 42.24
C CYS A 20 33.69 -0.80 41.64
N ALA A 21 33.44 -1.19 40.43
CA ALA A 21 34.34 -2.03 39.67
C ALA A 21 35.53 -1.19 39.17
N ARG A 22 36.70 -1.42 39.74
CA ARG A 22 37.96 -0.85 39.23
C ARG A 22 38.35 -1.58 37.95
N ALA A 23 38.66 -0.83 36.89
CA ALA A 23 39.24 -1.34 35.67
C ALA A 23 40.64 -1.94 35.93
N PRO A 24 41.04 -3.05 35.28
CA PRO A 24 42.37 -3.63 35.46
C PRO A 24 43.43 -2.76 34.78
N GLU A 25 44.45 -2.38 35.55
CA GLU A 25 45.57 -1.49 35.17
C GLU A 25 46.66 -2.14 34.31
N ARG A 26 46.49 -3.30 33.73
CA ARG A 26 47.52 -3.92 32.89
C ARG A 26 46.96 -4.53 31.63
N SER A 27 47.29 -3.92 30.50
CA SER A 27 47.18 -4.49 29.17
C SER A 27 48.32 -5.48 28.98
N LEU A 28 48.01 -6.77 28.77
CA LEU A 28 48.99 -7.79 28.38
C LEU A 28 49.26 -7.64 26.91
N ARG A 29 50.37 -7.01 26.52
CA ARG A 29 50.94 -7.10 25.16
C ARG A 29 51.43 -8.52 24.92
N PRO A 30 51.17 -9.14 23.76
CA PRO A 30 51.79 -10.41 23.39
C PRO A 30 53.31 -10.18 23.21
N GLN A 31 54.11 -10.99 23.91
CA GLN A 31 55.56 -11.01 23.70
C GLN A 31 55.87 -11.77 22.41
N GLY A 32 56.81 -11.24 21.59
CA GLY A 32 57.27 -11.84 20.37
C GLY A 32 58.01 -13.16 20.67
N ARG A 33 57.76 -14.19 19.84
CA ARG A 33 58.44 -15.46 19.86
C ARG A 33 59.92 -15.28 19.44
N PRO A 34 60.86 -15.99 20.08
CA PRO A 34 62.27 -16.04 19.60
C PRO A 34 62.39 -16.83 18.31
N ALA A 35 63.26 -16.34 17.43
CA ALA A 35 63.67 -17.03 16.21
C ALA A 35 64.51 -18.27 16.57
N HIS A 36 64.15 -19.46 16.10
CA HIS A 36 65.00 -20.66 16.02
C HIS A 36 64.96 -21.28 14.64
N GLY A 37 66.09 -21.47 14.14
CA GLY A 37 66.78 -22.23 13.13
C GLY A 37 65.99 -23.12 12.17
N SER A 38 66.45 -23.02 10.95
CA SER A 38 66.12 -23.88 9.81
C SER A 38 66.37 -25.38 10.07
N ALA A 39 65.32 -26.21 9.83
CA ALA A 39 65.51 -27.63 9.48
C ALA A 39 64.27 -28.17 8.72
N GLY A 40 64.54 -28.73 7.55
CA GLY A 40 63.79 -29.81 6.94
C GLY A 40 62.38 -29.54 6.42
N ALA A 41 62.26 -29.31 5.11
CA ALA A 41 61.00 -29.37 4.40
C ALA A 41 60.41 -30.81 4.40
N THR A 42 59.37 -31.07 5.17
CA THR A 42 58.44 -32.17 4.93
C THR A 42 57.12 -31.55 4.46
N THR A 43 56.77 -31.78 3.20
CA THR A 43 55.49 -31.46 2.61
C THR A 43 54.38 -32.21 3.33
N ALA A 44 53.67 -31.51 4.24
CA ALA A 44 52.40 -31.99 4.74
C ALA A 44 51.31 -31.79 3.65
N PRO A 45 50.39 -32.75 3.45
CA PRO A 45 49.32 -32.54 2.50
C PRO A 45 48.45 -31.38 2.96
N SER A 46 48.30 -30.39 2.10
CA SER A 46 47.34 -29.30 2.25
C SER A 46 45.95 -29.90 2.28
N THR A 47 45.35 -30.00 3.48
CA THR A 47 43.93 -30.22 3.61
C THR A 47 43.27 -28.93 3.07
N ALA A 48 42.88 -28.97 1.81
CA ALA A 48 41.99 -27.96 1.23
C ALA A 48 40.74 -27.96 2.09
N GLY A 49 40.58 -26.92 2.91
CA GLY A 49 39.32 -26.63 3.58
C GLY A 49 38.21 -26.56 2.53
N PRO A 50 36.97 -26.80 2.91
CA PRO A 50 35.85 -26.78 1.96
C PRO A 50 35.92 -25.48 1.15
N THR A 51 36.12 -25.62 -0.16
CA THR A 51 36.09 -24.51 -1.11
C THR A 51 34.71 -23.84 -1.01
N GLN A 52 34.65 -22.66 -0.37
CA GLN A 52 33.43 -21.88 -0.40
C GLN A 52 33.00 -21.69 -1.85
N PRO A 53 31.72 -21.91 -2.17
CA PRO A 53 31.23 -21.73 -3.52
C PRO A 53 31.61 -20.31 -4.00
N LYS A 54 32.22 -20.19 -5.17
CA LYS A 54 32.56 -18.90 -5.80
C LYS A 54 31.28 -18.15 -6.16
N VAL A 55 30.70 -17.45 -5.20
CA VAL A 55 29.49 -16.63 -5.39
C VAL A 55 29.93 -15.23 -5.78
N ALA A 56 29.36 -14.69 -6.88
CA ALA A 56 29.67 -13.34 -7.34
C ALA A 56 29.38 -12.31 -6.22
N SER A 57 30.22 -11.29 -6.06
CA SER A 57 29.97 -10.24 -5.06
C SER A 57 28.70 -9.43 -5.40
N ALA A 58 28.07 -8.82 -4.38
CA ALA A 58 26.90 -7.97 -4.60
C ALA A 58 27.24 -6.81 -5.57
N GLN A 59 28.45 -6.24 -5.47
CA GLN A 59 28.93 -5.18 -6.38
C GLN A 59 29.02 -5.67 -7.82
N ALA A 60 29.53 -6.91 -8.06
CA ALA A 60 29.57 -7.49 -9.39
C ALA A 60 28.18 -7.71 -9.99
N LEU A 61 27.21 -8.14 -9.16
CA LEU A 61 25.81 -8.29 -9.58
C LEU A 61 25.17 -6.96 -9.93
N ILE A 62 25.42 -5.91 -9.12
CA ILE A 62 24.92 -4.54 -9.36
C ILE A 62 25.51 -3.99 -10.66
N ALA A 63 26.83 -4.14 -10.85
CA ALA A 63 27.50 -3.68 -12.07
C ALA A 63 26.93 -4.34 -13.33
N ARG A 64 26.72 -5.67 -13.28
CA ARG A 64 26.14 -6.45 -14.40
C ARG A 64 24.71 -6.06 -14.73
N ALA A 65 23.95 -5.54 -13.75
CA ALA A 65 22.56 -5.12 -13.97
C ALA A 65 22.44 -3.82 -14.79
N GLU A 66 23.50 -3.03 -14.93
CA GLU A 66 23.59 -1.80 -15.76
C GLU A 66 22.37 -0.87 -15.55
N LEU A 67 22.01 -0.60 -14.29
CA LEU A 67 20.82 0.18 -14.01
C LEU A 67 21.00 1.69 -14.20
N GLY A 68 22.25 2.18 -14.08
CA GLY A 68 22.46 3.60 -13.81
C GLY A 68 21.86 3.98 -12.46
N GLY A 69 22.06 5.16 -11.95
CA GLY A 69 21.50 5.56 -10.67
C GLY A 69 22.09 4.80 -9.46
N LYS A 70 21.28 4.61 -8.41
CA LYS A 70 21.74 4.05 -7.14
C LYS A 70 21.01 2.76 -6.77
N VAL A 71 21.74 1.83 -6.16
CA VAL A 71 21.19 0.62 -5.54
C VAL A 71 21.61 0.62 -4.07
N GLY A 72 20.63 0.50 -3.18
CA GLY A 72 20.83 0.31 -1.75
C GLY A 72 20.19 -1.01 -1.33
N PHE A 73 20.88 -1.81 -0.53
CA PHE A 73 20.36 -3.07 -0.01
C PHE A 73 20.86 -3.34 1.41
N ALA A 74 20.09 -4.13 2.13
CA ALA A 74 20.50 -4.72 3.41
C ALA A 74 19.81 -6.08 3.54
N VAL A 75 20.54 -7.05 4.11
CA VAL A 75 20.02 -8.34 4.55
C VAL A 75 20.47 -8.59 5.98
N ALA A 76 19.57 -9.12 6.80
CA ALA A 76 19.83 -9.39 8.22
C ALA A 76 19.22 -10.75 8.60
N ASP A 77 19.78 -11.39 9.61
CA ASP A 77 19.16 -12.54 10.27
C ASP A 77 17.83 -12.11 10.92
N ALA A 78 16.75 -12.78 10.58
CA ALA A 78 15.40 -12.40 11.02
C ALA A 78 15.12 -12.67 12.50
N LYS A 79 15.97 -13.43 13.20
CA LYS A 79 15.83 -13.76 14.61
C LYS A 79 16.63 -12.81 15.48
N THR A 80 17.87 -12.54 15.10
CA THR A 80 18.82 -11.74 15.90
C THR A 80 18.87 -10.28 15.48
N GLY A 81 18.47 -9.97 14.24
CA GLY A 81 18.63 -8.64 13.65
C GLY A 81 20.06 -8.32 13.21
N LEU A 82 20.99 -9.30 13.29
CA LEU A 82 22.35 -9.11 12.83
C LEU A 82 22.36 -8.83 11.33
N VAL A 83 22.94 -7.69 10.94
CA VAL A 83 23.14 -7.36 9.52
C VAL A 83 24.21 -8.27 8.94
N LEU A 84 23.84 -9.08 7.97
CA LEU A 84 24.72 -10.05 7.30
C LEU A 84 25.49 -9.40 6.14
N GLU A 85 24.79 -8.56 5.37
CA GLU A 85 25.40 -7.78 4.28
C GLU A 85 24.60 -6.49 4.04
N SER A 86 25.29 -5.39 3.74
CA SER A 86 24.69 -4.10 3.37
C SER A 86 25.56 -3.39 2.35
N GLY A 87 24.90 -2.74 1.36
CA GLY A 87 25.56 -1.87 0.39
C GLY A 87 24.70 -0.65 0.13
N ASN A 88 25.27 0.56 0.31
CA ASN A 88 24.51 1.82 0.29
C ASN A 88 23.25 1.78 1.17
N GLY A 89 23.25 0.93 2.21
CA GLY A 89 22.07 0.60 3.01
C GLY A 89 21.44 1.77 3.74
N ARG A 90 22.21 2.86 3.98
CA ARG A 90 21.74 4.10 4.61
C ARG A 90 21.36 5.19 3.61
N THR A 91 21.49 4.93 2.31
CA THR A 91 21.06 5.89 1.29
C THR A 91 19.55 5.89 1.17
N GLY A 92 18.92 7.05 1.36
CA GLY A 92 17.48 7.22 1.18
C GLY A 92 17.09 7.13 -0.29
N LEU A 93 16.39 6.07 -0.67
CA LEU A 93 15.89 5.84 -2.03
C LEU A 93 14.36 5.76 -2.06
N PRO A 94 13.70 6.04 -3.19
CA PRO A 94 12.26 5.87 -3.32
C PRO A 94 11.84 4.41 -3.06
N PRO A 95 11.03 4.14 -2.01
CA PRO A 95 10.59 2.78 -1.68
C PRO A 95 9.45 2.30 -2.57
N ALA A 96 8.84 3.19 -3.34
CA ALA A 96 7.62 2.90 -4.09
C ALA A 96 6.60 2.15 -3.20
N SER A 97 5.88 1.18 -3.74
CA SER A 97 4.86 0.43 -2.99
C SER A 97 5.38 -0.43 -1.81
N VAL A 98 6.68 -0.46 -1.52
CA VAL A 98 7.19 -1.06 -0.27
C VAL A 98 6.75 -0.24 0.94
N THR A 99 6.51 1.07 0.79
CA THR A 99 5.86 1.95 1.80
C THR A 99 4.62 1.31 2.41
N LYS A 100 3.84 0.55 1.64
CA LYS A 100 2.61 -0.10 2.10
C LYS A 100 2.81 -1.08 3.26
N ALA A 101 4.00 -1.65 3.40
CA ALA A 101 4.34 -2.48 4.55
C ALA A 101 4.41 -1.64 5.84
N VAL A 102 4.99 -0.45 5.76
CA VAL A 102 5.04 0.50 6.89
C VAL A 102 3.63 0.98 7.25
N THR A 103 2.81 1.29 6.24
CA THR A 103 1.42 1.70 6.45
C THR A 103 0.58 0.59 7.09
N ALA A 104 0.77 -0.68 6.68
CA ALA A 104 0.10 -1.82 7.30
C ALA A 104 0.46 -1.92 8.79
N LEU A 105 1.74 -1.84 9.12
CA LEU A 105 2.21 -1.87 10.50
C LEU A 105 1.69 -0.69 11.33
N TYR A 106 1.71 0.52 10.75
CA TYR A 106 1.17 1.72 11.38
C TYR A 106 -0.31 1.59 11.72
N ALA A 107 -1.09 1.10 10.75
CA ALA A 107 -2.54 0.92 10.92
C ALA A 107 -2.87 -0.21 11.91
N LEU A 108 -2.20 -1.36 11.80
CA LEU A 108 -2.41 -2.49 12.73
C LEU A 108 -2.06 -2.11 14.17
N ALA A 109 -0.96 -1.37 14.38
CA ALA A 109 -0.57 -0.88 15.70
C ALA A 109 -1.53 0.18 16.27
N THR A 110 -2.16 0.98 15.40
CA THR A 110 -3.03 2.07 15.84
C THR A 110 -4.47 1.64 16.03
N LEU A 111 -5.03 0.90 15.08
CA LEU A 111 -6.45 0.54 15.05
C LEU A 111 -6.73 -0.87 15.58
N GLY A 112 -5.71 -1.73 15.61
CA GLY A 112 -5.84 -3.15 15.94
C GLY A 112 -6.24 -4.01 14.72
N ALA A 113 -5.81 -5.27 14.72
CA ALA A 113 -5.99 -6.21 13.60
C ALA A 113 -7.48 -6.52 13.29
N GLY A 114 -8.33 -6.55 14.32
CA GLY A 114 -9.77 -6.81 14.22
C GLY A 114 -10.62 -5.57 13.91
N HIS A 115 -10.02 -4.40 13.72
CA HIS A 115 -10.77 -3.19 13.39
C HIS A 115 -11.57 -3.37 12.10
N ARG A 116 -12.81 -2.84 12.06
CA ARG A 116 -13.71 -2.85 10.90
C ARG A 116 -14.21 -1.46 10.60
N PHE A 117 -14.19 -1.09 9.35
CA PHE A 117 -14.80 0.14 8.86
C PHE A 117 -16.30 -0.06 8.65
N TYR A 118 -17.04 1.04 8.56
CA TYR A 118 -18.49 1.00 8.42
C TYR A 118 -18.98 1.87 7.27
N THR A 119 -20.03 1.40 6.59
CA THR A 119 -20.85 2.21 5.70
C THR A 119 -22.29 2.16 6.23
N GLU A 120 -22.93 3.30 6.39
CA GLU A 120 -24.26 3.38 7.03
C GLU A 120 -25.29 4.03 6.12
N LEU A 121 -26.49 3.48 6.14
CA LEU A 121 -27.70 4.18 5.73
C LEU A 121 -28.38 4.75 6.96
N ARG A 122 -28.65 6.04 6.92
CA ARG A 122 -29.31 6.76 8.01
C ARG A 122 -30.54 7.49 7.49
N LEU A 123 -31.54 7.62 8.33
CA LEU A 123 -32.79 8.29 8.04
C LEU A 123 -32.99 9.47 9.01
N SER A 124 -33.28 10.65 8.45
CA SER A 124 -33.76 11.81 9.20
C SER A 124 -35.26 11.89 8.96
N GLY A 125 -36.08 11.63 9.98
CA GLY A 125 -37.54 11.60 9.86
C GLY A 125 -38.13 10.17 9.87
N THR A 126 -39.44 10.09 9.55
CA THR A 126 -40.23 8.85 9.63
C THR A 126 -40.67 8.35 8.26
N ILE A 127 -40.80 7.03 8.13
CA ILE A 127 -41.41 6.40 6.95
C ILE A 127 -42.92 6.25 7.26
N SER A 128 -43.76 6.88 6.40
CA SER A 128 -45.19 6.75 6.42
C SER A 128 -45.69 6.33 5.04
N SER A 129 -46.47 5.25 4.99
CA SER A 129 -47.02 4.69 3.74
C SER A 129 -45.95 4.49 2.64
N GLY A 130 -44.75 4.10 3.03
CA GLY A 130 -43.63 3.87 2.12
C GLY A 130 -42.85 5.14 1.68
N VAL A 131 -43.20 6.30 2.25
CA VAL A 131 -42.56 7.59 1.93
C VAL A 131 -41.76 8.07 3.16
N LEU A 132 -40.48 8.31 2.97
CA LEU A 132 -39.64 8.97 3.99
C LEU A 132 -39.95 10.48 3.99
N GLN A 133 -40.52 10.97 5.07
CA GLN A 133 -40.72 12.38 5.34
C GLN A 133 -39.46 12.97 6.00
N GLY A 134 -38.39 13.05 5.23
CA GLY A 134 -37.08 13.49 5.70
C GLY A 134 -35.98 13.09 4.75
N ASP A 135 -34.73 13.21 5.21
CA ASP A 135 -33.54 12.97 4.40
C ASP A 135 -33.04 11.51 4.52
N LEU A 136 -32.54 10.97 3.42
CA LEU A 136 -31.73 9.75 3.40
C LEU A 136 -30.25 10.15 3.40
N ILE A 137 -29.47 9.53 4.26
CA ILE A 137 -28.03 9.79 4.36
C ILE A 137 -27.27 8.47 4.11
N LEU A 138 -26.38 8.47 3.13
CA LEU A 138 -25.34 7.45 2.93
C LEU A 138 -24.06 7.96 3.56
N LYS A 139 -23.64 7.39 4.69
CA LYS A 139 -22.46 7.80 5.42
C LYS A 139 -21.32 6.80 5.23
N GLY A 140 -20.21 7.28 4.65
CA GLY A 140 -18.97 6.52 4.56
C GLY A 140 -18.11 6.70 5.79
N GLY A 141 -17.75 5.59 6.43
CA GLY A 141 -16.85 5.54 7.58
C GLY A 141 -15.41 5.16 7.23
N GLY A 142 -14.98 5.41 5.98
CA GLY A 142 -13.60 5.11 5.54
C GLY A 142 -13.40 3.68 5.07
N ASP A 143 -14.46 2.90 4.79
CA ASP A 143 -14.34 1.55 4.24
C ASP A 143 -13.70 1.55 2.84
N PRO A 144 -12.45 1.04 2.68
CA PRO A 144 -11.77 1.04 1.39
C PRO A 144 -12.19 -0.12 0.48
N THR A 145 -13.12 -0.99 0.93
CA THR A 145 -13.50 -2.24 0.27
C THR A 145 -14.96 -2.28 -0.20
N LEU A 146 -15.71 -1.18 -0.03
CA LEU A 146 -17.08 -1.10 -0.50
C LEU A 146 -17.13 -1.26 -2.03
N ASP A 147 -17.94 -2.21 -2.47
CA ASP A 147 -18.18 -2.49 -3.89
C ASP A 147 -19.66 -2.38 -4.26
N THR A 148 -19.97 -2.55 -5.53
CA THR A 148 -21.35 -2.45 -6.03
C THR A 148 -22.23 -3.59 -5.52
N ASP A 149 -21.68 -4.78 -5.23
CA ASP A 149 -22.45 -5.88 -4.67
C ASP A 149 -22.93 -5.55 -3.26
N ARG A 150 -22.07 -5.00 -2.43
CA ARG A 150 -22.40 -4.52 -1.10
C ARG A 150 -23.32 -3.27 -1.13
N MET A 151 -23.15 -2.42 -2.15
CA MET A 151 -24.07 -1.30 -2.38
C MET A 151 -25.47 -1.78 -2.74
N ALA A 152 -25.62 -2.90 -3.46
CA ALA A 152 -26.91 -3.51 -3.74
C ALA A 152 -27.60 -4.05 -2.48
N GLU A 153 -26.84 -4.55 -1.50
CA GLU A 153 -27.38 -4.94 -0.20
C GLU A 153 -27.96 -3.73 0.56
N LEU A 154 -27.28 -2.57 0.50
CA LEU A 154 -27.81 -1.32 1.06
C LEU A 154 -29.12 -0.90 0.38
N ALA A 155 -29.19 -1.03 -0.97
CA ALA A 155 -30.44 -0.76 -1.70
C ALA A 155 -31.58 -1.74 -1.29
N GLY A 156 -31.23 -3.02 -1.09
CA GLY A 156 -32.17 -4.03 -0.57
C GLY A 156 -32.73 -3.69 0.82
N ALA A 157 -31.90 -3.13 1.70
CA ALA A 157 -32.32 -2.72 3.02
C ALA A 157 -33.34 -1.56 2.98
N LEU A 158 -33.24 -0.64 2.02
CA LEU A 158 -34.25 0.41 1.82
C LEU A 158 -35.62 -0.19 1.47
N LYS A 159 -35.62 -1.16 0.53
CA LYS A 159 -36.86 -1.88 0.16
C LYS A 159 -37.42 -2.67 1.32
N ALA A 160 -36.58 -3.41 2.05
CA ALA A 160 -37.00 -4.21 3.22
C ALA A 160 -37.60 -3.36 4.34
N ALA A 161 -37.13 -2.11 4.48
CA ALA A 161 -37.72 -1.13 5.39
C ALA A 161 -39.08 -0.57 4.92
N GLY A 162 -39.61 -1.05 3.80
CA GLY A 162 -40.86 -0.60 3.21
C GLY A 162 -40.74 0.75 2.48
N LEU A 163 -39.54 1.25 2.23
CA LEU A 163 -39.35 2.53 1.56
C LEU A 163 -39.65 2.41 0.05
N ARG A 164 -40.40 3.36 -0.47
CA ARG A 164 -40.72 3.53 -1.90
C ARG A 164 -40.23 4.86 -2.44
N GLU A 165 -40.22 5.87 -1.61
CA GLU A 165 -39.86 7.23 -2.02
C GLU A 165 -39.20 8.02 -0.87
N VAL A 166 -38.25 8.89 -1.20
CA VAL A 166 -37.65 9.89 -0.29
C VAL A 166 -38.09 11.29 -0.75
N LYS A 167 -38.80 12.03 0.13
CA LYS A 167 -39.25 13.41 -0.16
C LYS A 167 -38.21 14.46 0.16
N GLY A 168 -37.35 14.22 1.12
CA GLY A 168 -36.26 15.12 1.47
C GLY A 168 -35.04 14.97 0.54
N LYS A 169 -33.87 15.20 1.09
CA LYS A 169 -32.61 15.12 0.37
C LYS A 169 -32.01 13.71 0.41
N PHE A 170 -31.22 13.36 -0.60
CA PHE A 170 -30.31 12.23 -0.52
C PHE A 170 -28.87 12.79 -0.36
N ILE A 171 -28.36 12.68 0.85
CA ILE A 171 -27.05 13.21 1.27
C ILE A 171 -26.03 12.09 1.28
N VAL A 172 -24.85 12.35 0.75
CA VAL A 172 -23.70 11.43 0.83
C VAL A 172 -22.61 12.10 1.64
N ASP A 173 -22.30 11.52 2.79
CA ASP A 173 -21.31 11.99 3.76
C ASP A 173 -20.01 11.20 3.64
N GLY A 174 -18.97 11.85 3.10
CA GLY A 174 -17.60 11.32 3.00
C GLY A 174 -16.63 11.93 4.00
N THR A 175 -17.08 12.60 5.05
CA THR A 175 -16.23 13.42 5.93
C THR A 175 -15.39 12.63 6.94
N ALA A 176 -15.53 11.31 7.00
CA ALA A 176 -14.67 10.47 7.86
C ALA A 176 -13.18 10.55 7.50
N LEU A 177 -12.86 10.88 6.25
CA LEU A 177 -11.50 11.13 5.77
C LEU A 177 -11.44 12.47 5.03
N PRO A 178 -10.23 13.05 4.82
CA PRO A 178 -10.07 14.24 4.02
C PRO A 178 -10.46 13.96 2.56
N SER A 179 -11.05 14.95 1.88
CA SER A 179 -11.34 14.87 0.45
C SER A 179 -10.10 15.26 -0.35
N LEU A 180 -9.66 14.38 -1.23
CA LEU A 180 -8.54 14.59 -2.15
C LEU A 180 -8.99 14.25 -3.56
N ASN A 181 -8.70 15.10 -4.53
CA ASN A 181 -9.05 14.82 -5.93
C ASN A 181 -8.21 13.70 -6.54
N GLU A 182 -7.00 13.50 -6.02
CA GLU A 182 -6.01 12.50 -6.46
C GLU A 182 -4.96 12.31 -5.37
N ILE A 183 -4.24 11.19 -5.41
CA ILE A 183 -3.18 10.87 -4.45
C ILE A 183 -1.92 11.67 -4.77
N ASP A 184 -1.53 11.69 -6.05
CA ASP A 184 -0.32 12.36 -6.54
C ASP A 184 -0.61 13.14 -7.84
N ARG A 185 -0.40 14.46 -7.80
CA ARG A 185 -0.66 15.38 -8.92
C ARG A 185 0.26 15.21 -10.12
N ASP A 186 1.40 14.55 -9.91
CA ASP A 186 2.38 14.32 -10.96
C ASP A 186 2.03 13.14 -11.86
N GLN A 187 1.03 12.33 -11.48
CA GLN A 187 0.56 11.23 -12.30
C GLN A 187 -0.35 11.73 -13.44
N PRO A 188 -0.42 11.01 -14.57
CA PRO A 188 -1.44 11.28 -15.60
C PRO A 188 -2.85 11.19 -15.02
N GLU A 189 -3.77 12.03 -15.49
CA GLU A 189 -5.12 12.16 -14.92
C GLU A 189 -5.95 10.88 -15.01
N HIS A 190 -5.75 10.08 -16.06
CA HIS A 190 -6.58 8.93 -16.40
C HIS A 190 -6.13 7.60 -15.78
N VAL A 191 -5.06 7.59 -15.00
CA VAL A 191 -4.55 6.34 -14.45
C VAL A 191 -5.37 5.87 -13.26
N GLY A 192 -5.96 4.68 -13.37
CA GLY A 192 -6.87 4.13 -12.36
C GLY A 192 -6.22 3.84 -10.99
N TYR A 193 -4.89 3.93 -10.87
CA TYR A 193 -4.18 3.77 -9.61
C TYR A 193 -3.98 5.09 -8.83
N ASN A 194 -4.51 6.21 -9.35
CA ASN A 194 -4.45 7.55 -8.75
C ASN A 194 -5.85 8.18 -8.62
N PRO A 195 -6.83 7.51 -7.99
CA PRO A 195 -8.18 8.04 -7.83
C PRO A 195 -8.28 9.10 -6.73
N ALA A 196 -9.45 9.72 -6.63
CA ALA A 196 -9.79 10.56 -5.49
C ALA A 196 -9.89 9.75 -4.19
N ILE A 197 -9.72 10.43 -3.04
CA ILE A 197 -9.89 9.88 -1.69
C ILE A 197 -11.04 10.61 -0.99
N SER A 198 -11.85 9.88 -0.27
CA SER A 198 -12.95 10.37 0.56
C SER A 198 -13.26 9.34 1.64
N GLY A 199 -14.03 9.71 2.65
CA GLY A 199 -14.56 8.76 3.65
C GLY A 199 -15.52 7.73 3.07
N ILE A 200 -16.02 7.94 1.83
CA ILE A 200 -16.73 6.91 1.06
C ILE A 200 -15.96 6.61 -0.21
N ALA A 201 -15.78 5.31 -0.50
CA ALA A 201 -15.13 4.84 -1.72
C ALA A 201 -15.90 3.64 -2.27
N LEU A 202 -16.26 3.68 -3.53
CA LEU A 202 -16.95 2.59 -4.23
C LEU A 202 -16.06 2.05 -5.36
N ASN A 203 -15.90 0.72 -5.44
CA ASN A 203 -15.09 0.06 -6.48
C ASN A 203 -13.69 0.69 -6.61
N PHE A 204 -13.06 0.99 -5.47
CA PHE A 204 -11.76 1.68 -5.41
C PHE A 204 -11.77 3.07 -6.09
N ASN A 205 -12.90 3.77 -6.07
CA ASN A 205 -13.13 5.05 -6.76
C ASN A 205 -12.72 5.00 -8.24
N ARG A 206 -13.17 3.94 -8.92
CA ARG A 206 -12.96 3.73 -10.35
C ARG A 206 -14.27 3.40 -11.04
N VAL A 207 -14.43 3.92 -12.26
CA VAL A 207 -15.53 3.59 -13.16
C VAL A 207 -14.98 2.79 -14.34
N HIS A 208 -15.71 1.77 -14.76
CA HIS A 208 -15.32 0.93 -15.88
C HIS A 208 -15.78 1.57 -17.18
N PHE A 209 -14.84 1.92 -18.05
CA PHE A 209 -15.07 2.38 -19.40
C PHE A 209 -14.80 1.24 -20.37
N GLU A 210 -15.78 0.91 -21.20
CA GLU A 210 -15.67 -0.10 -22.26
C GLU A 210 -16.06 0.52 -23.59
N TRP A 211 -15.35 0.14 -24.65
CA TRP A 211 -15.64 0.60 -26.01
C TRP A 211 -15.54 -0.53 -27.02
N LYS A 212 -16.35 -0.44 -28.05
CA LYS A 212 -16.36 -1.35 -29.19
C LYS A 212 -16.62 -0.56 -30.46
N ARG A 213 -15.92 -0.91 -31.53
CA ARG A 213 -16.14 -0.34 -32.86
C ARG A 213 -16.82 -1.37 -33.75
N ALA A 214 -18.01 -1.03 -34.29
CA ALA A 214 -18.78 -1.86 -35.21
C ALA A 214 -19.40 -0.99 -36.29
N GLY A 215 -19.31 -1.39 -37.58
CA GLY A 215 -19.85 -0.63 -38.70
C GLY A 215 -19.32 0.82 -38.79
N GLY A 216 -18.05 1.06 -38.40
CA GLY A 216 -17.47 2.40 -38.40
C GLY A 216 -17.86 3.28 -37.19
N LYS A 217 -18.84 2.89 -36.40
CA LYS A 217 -19.35 3.63 -35.25
C LYS A 217 -18.78 3.09 -33.92
N TRP A 218 -18.66 3.96 -32.94
CA TRP A 218 -18.27 3.62 -31.56
C TRP A 218 -19.50 3.38 -30.69
N SER A 219 -19.49 2.29 -29.95
CA SER A 219 -20.36 2.07 -28.79
C SER A 219 -19.52 2.15 -27.54
N THR A 220 -19.98 2.89 -26.52
CA THR A 220 -19.27 3.09 -25.25
C THR A 220 -20.21 2.87 -24.09
N THR A 221 -19.68 2.28 -23.01
CA THR A 221 -20.37 2.16 -21.73
C THR A 221 -19.50 2.67 -20.60
N MET A 222 -20.15 3.29 -19.62
CA MET A 222 -19.54 3.65 -18.33
C MET A 222 -20.39 2.98 -17.26
N ASP A 223 -19.81 2.08 -16.49
CA ASP A 223 -20.53 1.32 -15.47
C ASP A 223 -19.73 1.13 -14.17
N ALA A 224 -20.45 0.88 -13.08
CA ALA A 224 -19.89 0.56 -11.77
C ALA A 224 -19.96 -0.95 -11.53
N ARG A 225 -19.28 -1.74 -12.39
CA ARG A 225 -19.35 -3.20 -12.30
C ARG A 225 -18.66 -3.78 -11.08
N SER A 226 -19.29 -4.82 -10.54
CA SER A 226 -18.75 -5.78 -9.60
C SER A 226 -19.00 -7.20 -10.14
N ASP A 227 -18.94 -8.19 -9.31
CA ASP A 227 -19.13 -9.58 -9.73
C ASP A 227 -20.58 -9.83 -10.19
N ARG A 228 -21.57 -9.34 -9.45
CA ARG A 228 -23.01 -9.60 -9.68
C ARG A 228 -23.73 -8.48 -10.43
N TYR A 229 -23.33 -7.22 -10.22
CA TYR A 229 -24.08 -6.06 -10.72
C TYR A 229 -23.24 -5.17 -11.63
N ARG A 230 -23.91 -4.50 -12.58
CA ARG A 230 -23.30 -3.60 -13.56
C ARG A 230 -24.19 -2.37 -13.82
N PRO A 231 -24.49 -1.56 -12.79
CA PRO A 231 -25.30 -0.38 -13.00
C PRO A 231 -24.57 0.63 -13.90
N ASN A 232 -25.32 1.22 -14.84
CA ASN A 232 -24.79 2.30 -15.66
C ASN A 232 -24.50 3.52 -14.79
N VAL A 233 -23.41 4.21 -15.12
CA VAL A 233 -22.99 5.46 -14.48
C VAL A 233 -23.18 6.61 -15.45
N ARG A 234 -24.02 7.58 -15.08
CA ARG A 234 -24.32 8.78 -15.91
C ARG A 234 -23.52 10.00 -15.51
N PHE A 235 -23.10 10.04 -14.27
CA PHE A 235 -22.25 11.08 -13.68
C PHE A 235 -20.87 11.14 -14.36
N ALA A 236 -20.30 10.02 -14.79
CA ALA A 236 -19.05 9.98 -15.53
C ALA A 236 -19.35 9.81 -17.04
N LYS A 237 -18.96 10.79 -17.82
CA LYS A 237 -19.21 10.86 -19.27
C LYS A 237 -17.92 10.67 -20.06
N MET A 238 -18.00 9.94 -21.18
CA MET A 238 -16.88 9.76 -22.10
C MET A 238 -17.21 10.27 -23.49
N LYS A 239 -16.35 11.13 -24.04
CA LYS A 239 -16.39 11.58 -25.43
C LYS A 239 -15.21 11.00 -26.20
N ILE A 240 -15.46 10.35 -27.32
CA ILE A 240 -14.40 9.97 -28.27
C ILE A 240 -14.14 11.18 -29.17
N ALA A 241 -12.87 11.60 -29.26
CA ALA A 241 -12.46 12.77 -30.02
C ALA A 241 -11.44 12.40 -31.10
N SER A 242 -11.55 13.02 -32.27
CA SER A 242 -10.54 12.89 -33.33
C SER A 242 -9.35 13.79 -33.01
N ARG A 243 -8.29 13.20 -32.45
CA ARG A 243 -7.01 13.87 -32.14
C ARG A 243 -5.93 12.83 -31.89
N ASP A 244 -4.66 13.21 -32.01
CA ASP A 244 -3.51 12.35 -31.70
C ASP A 244 -3.18 12.40 -30.20
N ALA A 245 -3.03 13.58 -29.65
CA ALA A 245 -2.66 13.82 -28.25
C ALA A 245 -3.38 15.03 -27.67
N PRO A 246 -3.61 15.08 -26.36
CA PRO A 246 -3.38 14.01 -25.38
C PRO A 246 -4.35 12.83 -25.57
N VAL A 247 -3.92 11.63 -25.22
CA VAL A 247 -4.76 10.41 -25.37
C VAL A 247 -6.03 10.52 -24.53
N TYR A 248 -5.92 10.94 -23.27
CA TYR A 248 -7.05 11.21 -22.40
C TYR A 248 -7.03 12.67 -21.93
N THR A 249 -8.22 13.24 -21.72
CA THR A 249 -8.39 14.50 -20.98
C THR A 249 -9.51 14.35 -19.98
N TYR A 250 -9.45 15.14 -18.92
CA TYR A 250 -10.45 15.24 -17.88
C TYR A 250 -10.90 16.69 -17.68
N ALA A 251 -12.18 16.88 -17.39
CA ALA A 251 -12.73 18.14 -16.93
C ALA A 251 -13.87 17.86 -15.93
N SER A 252 -13.85 18.53 -14.79
CA SER A 252 -15.01 18.57 -13.90
C SER A 252 -15.99 19.61 -14.41
N LYS A 253 -17.26 19.25 -14.62
CA LYS A 253 -18.34 20.16 -15.02
C LYS A 253 -19.51 20.02 -14.06
N GLY A 254 -19.59 20.96 -13.13
CA GLY A 254 -20.59 20.88 -12.07
C GLY A 254 -20.40 19.64 -11.21
N GLN A 255 -21.37 18.74 -11.24
CA GLN A 255 -21.36 17.49 -10.48
C GLN A 255 -20.96 16.26 -11.33
N GLU A 256 -20.38 16.46 -12.51
CA GLU A 256 -20.06 15.39 -13.45
C GLU A 256 -18.57 15.32 -13.77
N ASP A 257 -18.08 14.09 -13.95
CA ASP A 257 -16.73 13.79 -14.47
C ASP A 257 -16.81 13.67 -16.00
N HIS A 258 -16.21 14.59 -16.73
CA HIS A 258 -16.15 14.60 -18.17
C HIS A 258 -14.79 14.14 -18.69
N TRP A 259 -14.77 12.96 -19.26
CA TRP A 259 -13.60 12.37 -19.91
C TRP A 259 -13.68 12.52 -21.42
N SER A 260 -12.53 12.64 -22.06
CA SER A 260 -12.43 12.37 -23.49
C SER A 260 -11.22 11.50 -23.81
N VAL A 261 -11.34 10.71 -24.88
CA VAL A 261 -10.28 9.83 -25.34
C VAL A 261 -10.06 9.98 -26.84
N SER A 262 -8.80 9.89 -27.28
CA SER A 262 -8.41 9.87 -28.68
C SER A 262 -8.95 8.63 -29.40
N ALA A 263 -9.66 8.82 -30.50
CA ALA A 263 -10.18 7.73 -31.34
C ALA A 263 -9.05 6.82 -31.85
N GLN A 264 -7.89 7.38 -32.16
CA GLN A 264 -6.74 6.66 -32.70
C GLN A 264 -6.11 5.71 -31.65
N ALA A 265 -6.26 6.00 -30.35
CA ALA A 265 -5.71 5.19 -29.29
C ALA A 265 -6.59 3.96 -28.92
N LEU A 266 -7.82 3.86 -29.45
CA LEU A 266 -8.80 2.88 -28.98
C LEU A 266 -8.73 1.52 -29.70
N GLY A 267 -8.20 1.45 -30.92
CA GLY A 267 -8.21 0.21 -31.73
C GLY A 267 -9.62 -0.26 -32.06
N LYS A 268 -9.87 -1.57 -32.12
CA LYS A 268 -11.19 -2.15 -32.46
C LYS A 268 -12.14 -2.25 -31.26
N GLY A 269 -11.60 -2.34 -30.05
CA GLY A 269 -12.36 -2.45 -28.82
C GLY A 269 -11.44 -2.68 -27.62
N GLY A 270 -11.98 -2.46 -26.43
CA GLY A 270 -11.24 -2.64 -25.19
C GLY A 270 -11.99 -2.11 -23.98
N ALA A 271 -11.32 -2.15 -22.84
CA ALA A 271 -11.85 -1.63 -21.61
C ALA A 271 -10.75 -1.04 -20.73
N ARG A 272 -11.12 -0.09 -19.87
CA ARG A 272 -10.22 0.55 -18.93
C ARG A 272 -10.96 1.02 -17.69
N TRP A 273 -10.34 0.89 -16.54
CA TRP A 273 -10.78 1.53 -15.32
C TRP A 273 -10.24 2.96 -15.26
N LEU A 274 -11.14 3.93 -15.23
CA LEU A 274 -10.82 5.36 -15.06
C LEU A 274 -11.03 5.78 -13.61
N PRO A 275 -10.23 6.71 -13.08
CA PRO A 275 -10.45 7.22 -11.72
C PRO A 275 -11.71 8.08 -11.67
N VAL A 276 -12.45 7.97 -10.58
CA VAL A 276 -13.53 8.87 -10.20
C VAL A 276 -12.94 10.02 -9.40
N ARG A 277 -13.39 11.25 -9.67
CA ARG A 277 -12.91 12.46 -8.99
C ARG A 277 -13.91 13.01 -7.96
N GLN A 278 -15.14 12.50 -7.97
CA GLN A 278 -16.20 12.90 -7.05
C GLN A 278 -16.84 11.65 -6.39
N PRO A 279 -16.13 11.00 -5.45
CA PRO A 279 -16.53 9.70 -4.88
C PRO A 279 -17.93 9.68 -4.27
N GLU A 280 -18.32 10.77 -3.58
CA GLU A 280 -19.62 10.87 -2.92
C GLU A 280 -20.77 10.83 -3.96
N LEU A 281 -20.64 11.57 -5.06
CA LEU A 281 -21.66 11.59 -6.10
C LEU A 281 -21.72 10.27 -6.85
N TYR A 282 -20.56 9.65 -7.09
CA TYR A 282 -20.48 8.34 -7.70
C TYR A 282 -21.18 7.27 -6.85
N ALA A 283 -20.85 7.18 -5.57
CA ALA A 283 -21.48 6.23 -4.66
C ALA A 283 -22.99 6.47 -4.53
N GLY A 284 -23.39 7.73 -4.45
CA GLY A 284 -24.79 8.12 -4.38
C GLY A 284 -25.57 7.76 -5.66
N GLU A 285 -25.02 8.02 -6.84
CA GLU A 285 -25.68 7.65 -8.10
C GLU A 285 -25.85 6.13 -8.22
N VAL A 286 -24.81 5.36 -7.88
CA VAL A 286 -24.87 3.89 -7.93
C VAL A 286 -25.93 3.35 -6.97
N LEU A 287 -25.98 3.85 -5.72
CA LEU A 287 -27.03 3.47 -4.79
C LEU A 287 -28.42 3.82 -5.33
N ARG A 288 -28.58 5.02 -5.91
CA ARG A 288 -29.84 5.45 -6.50
C ARG A 288 -30.31 4.54 -7.66
N GLU A 289 -29.42 4.14 -8.56
CA GLU A 289 -29.74 3.24 -9.67
C GLU A 289 -30.10 1.83 -9.16
N LEU A 290 -29.37 1.32 -8.17
CA LEU A 290 -29.68 0.03 -7.55
C LEU A 290 -31.02 0.05 -6.77
N ALA A 291 -31.30 1.15 -6.05
CA ALA A 291 -32.57 1.34 -5.34
C ALA A 291 -33.75 1.46 -6.34
N ARG A 292 -33.57 2.18 -7.44
CA ARG A 292 -34.56 2.30 -8.52
C ARG A 292 -34.92 0.93 -9.11
N ALA A 293 -33.92 0.07 -9.34
CA ALA A 293 -34.13 -1.28 -9.81
C ALA A 293 -34.95 -2.16 -8.83
N GLN A 294 -35.02 -1.75 -7.56
CA GLN A 294 -35.80 -2.41 -6.51
C GLN A 294 -37.17 -1.72 -6.24
N GLY A 295 -37.51 -0.70 -7.02
CA GLY A 295 -38.75 0.06 -6.88
C GLY A 295 -38.69 1.18 -5.84
N VAL A 296 -37.50 1.62 -5.43
CA VAL A 296 -37.29 2.72 -4.50
C VAL A 296 -36.78 3.97 -5.24
N SER A 297 -37.55 5.08 -5.16
CA SER A 297 -37.21 6.34 -5.80
C SER A 297 -36.41 7.21 -4.83
N LEU A 298 -35.16 7.54 -5.22
CA LEU A 298 -34.27 8.43 -4.47
C LEU A 298 -34.04 9.73 -5.27
N PRO A 299 -33.96 10.89 -4.59
CA PRO A 299 -33.52 12.14 -5.22
C PRO A 299 -32.11 12.06 -5.78
N GLN A 300 -31.69 13.09 -6.50
CA GLN A 300 -30.29 13.23 -6.90
C GLN A 300 -29.39 13.29 -5.65
N PRO A 301 -28.28 12.54 -5.62
CA PRO A 301 -27.36 12.60 -4.51
C PRO A 301 -26.66 13.96 -4.45
N GLN A 302 -26.44 14.44 -3.24
CA GLN A 302 -25.67 15.65 -2.98
C GLN A 302 -24.63 15.40 -1.88
N LYS A 303 -23.48 16.05 -2.00
CA LYS A 303 -22.47 16.03 -0.93
C LYS A 303 -23.01 16.75 0.29
N GLY A 304 -22.78 16.21 1.46
CA GLY A 304 -23.17 16.83 2.71
C GLY A 304 -22.62 16.09 3.92
N VAL A 305 -23.03 16.52 5.11
CA VAL A 305 -22.57 15.98 6.38
C VAL A 305 -23.77 15.49 7.17
N ALA A 306 -23.68 14.30 7.75
CA ALA A 306 -24.66 13.81 8.72
C ALA A 306 -24.62 14.68 9.97
N ARG A 307 -25.80 15.14 10.41
CA ARG A 307 -25.91 16.11 11.53
C ARG A 307 -25.79 15.48 12.90
N GLY A 308 -25.92 14.15 12.98
CA GLY A 308 -26.07 13.42 14.22
C GLY A 308 -27.54 13.26 14.61
N GLY A 309 -27.85 12.21 15.36
CA GLY A 309 -29.24 11.93 15.77
C GLY A 309 -30.09 11.22 14.71
N GLU A 310 -29.64 11.06 13.47
CA GLU A 310 -30.36 10.29 12.46
C GLU A 310 -30.40 8.81 12.85
N ARG A 311 -31.54 8.16 12.62
CA ARG A 311 -31.72 6.73 12.89
C ARG A 311 -30.91 5.90 11.89
N VAL A 312 -30.04 5.04 12.38
CA VAL A 312 -29.31 4.07 11.53
C VAL A 312 -30.31 3.00 11.08
N LEU A 313 -30.53 2.91 9.77
CA LEU A 313 -31.33 1.85 9.14
C LEU A 313 -30.50 0.58 8.97
N LEU A 314 -29.29 0.72 8.45
CA LEU A 314 -28.34 -0.37 8.25
C LEU A 314 -26.92 0.14 8.46
N ARG A 315 -26.13 -0.66 9.18
CA ARG A 315 -24.69 -0.51 9.28
C ARG A 315 -24.02 -1.73 8.68
N GLN A 316 -23.29 -1.54 7.60
CA GLN A 316 -22.54 -2.58 6.94
C GLN A 316 -21.07 -2.49 7.35
N GLN A 317 -20.47 -3.61 7.75
CA GLN A 317 -19.07 -3.67 8.18
C GLN A 317 -18.16 -4.16 7.04
N SER A 318 -16.92 -3.67 7.01
CA SER A 318 -15.87 -4.22 6.17
C SER A 318 -15.36 -5.57 6.71
N ALA A 319 -14.46 -6.22 5.98
CA ALA A 319 -13.57 -7.23 6.54
C ALA A 319 -12.70 -6.63 7.65
N GLU A 320 -12.02 -7.47 8.42
CA GLU A 320 -11.05 -7.03 9.43
C GLU A 320 -9.86 -6.32 8.79
N LEU A 321 -9.30 -5.36 9.50
CA LEU A 321 -8.16 -4.58 9.03
C LEU A 321 -6.98 -5.46 8.59
N ARG A 322 -6.72 -6.56 9.29
CA ARG A 322 -5.67 -7.52 8.90
C ARG A 322 -5.87 -8.06 7.48
N SER A 323 -7.09 -8.45 7.13
CA SER A 323 -7.44 -8.91 5.78
C SER A 323 -7.32 -7.79 4.75
N ILE A 324 -7.76 -6.58 5.09
CA ILE A 324 -7.63 -5.39 4.24
C ILE A 324 -6.15 -5.08 3.98
N CYS A 325 -5.29 -5.19 5.01
CA CYS A 325 -3.85 -5.02 4.88
C CYS A 325 -3.24 -6.08 3.96
N GLN A 326 -3.63 -7.34 4.11
CA GLN A 326 -3.20 -8.43 3.23
C GLN A 326 -3.57 -8.16 1.77
N ASP A 327 -4.78 -7.67 1.51
CA ASP A 327 -5.26 -7.36 0.16
C ASP A 327 -4.48 -6.19 -0.46
N PHE A 328 -4.32 -5.06 0.22
CA PHE A 328 -3.58 -3.97 -0.39
C PHE A 328 -2.07 -4.28 -0.52
N LEU A 329 -1.50 -5.15 0.31
CA LEU A 329 -0.12 -5.63 0.13
C LEU A 329 -0.01 -6.57 -1.08
N LYS A 330 -0.97 -7.49 -1.24
CA LYS A 330 -1.02 -8.46 -2.33
C LYS A 330 -1.24 -7.79 -3.70
N TYR A 331 -2.28 -6.95 -3.80
CA TYR A 331 -2.69 -6.29 -5.04
C TYR A 331 -2.06 -4.92 -5.26
N SER A 332 -1.31 -4.42 -4.27
CA SER A 332 -0.64 -3.12 -4.31
C SER A 332 -1.59 -1.94 -4.53
N ASN A 333 -2.81 -1.99 -3.95
CA ASN A 333 -3.84 -0.98 -4.13
C ASN A 333 -3.48 0.32 -3.39
N ASN A 334 -3.31 1.41 -4.13
CA ASN A 334 -2.92 2.71 -3.57
C ASN A 334 -4.05 3.31 -2.72
N MET A 335 -5.28 3.39 -3.29
CA MET A 335 -6.41 4.00 -2.61
C MET A 335 -6.70 3.36 -1.25
N MET A 336 -6.77 2.01 -1.21
CA MET A 336 -6.99 1.29 0.05
C MET A 336 -5.93 1.66 1.09
N THR A 337 -4.66 1.75 0.65
CA THR A 337 -3.55 2.06 1.55
C THR A 337 -3.62 3.49 2.07
N GLU A 338 -3.94 4.45 1.20
CA GLU A 338 -4.12 5.85 1.61
C GLU A 338 -5.27 5.99 2.63
N MET A 339 -6.42 5.39 2.34
CA MET A 339 -7.58 5.45 3.24
C MET A 339 -7.29 4.84 4.61
N VAL A 340 -6.63 3.68 4.64
CA VAL A 340 -6.25 3.00 5.89
C VAL A 340 -5.24 3.84 6.69
N GLY A 341 -4.22 4.40 6.03
CA GLY A 341 -3.23 5.25 6.70
C GLY A 341 -3.84 6.56 7.24
N LEU A 342 -4.71 7.19 6.46
CA LEU A 342 -5.47 8.39 6.88
C LEU A 342 -6.39 8.08 8.07
N ALA A 343 -7.08 6.94 8.06
CA ALA A 343 -7.94 6.52 9.15
C ALA A 343 -7.14 6.25 10.44
N ALA A 344 -6.00 5.60 10.33
CA ALA A 344 -5.10 5.39 11.47
C ALA A 344 -4.64 6.72 12.07
N THR A 345 -4.26 7.68 11.23
CA THR A 345 -3.88 9.01 11.72
C THR A 345 -5.06 9.75 12.32
N ALA A 346 -6.24 9.68 11.72
CA ALA A 346 -7.45 10.30 12.27
C ALA A 346 -7.78 9.77 13.67
N ALA A 347 -7.63 8.47 13.89
CA ALA A 347 -7.81 7.84 15.21
C ALA A 347 -6.79 8.37 16.25
N ARG A 348 -5.54 8.60 15.85
CA ARG A 348 -4.48 9.15 16.73
C ARG A 348 -4.67 10.63 17.04
N SER A 349 -5.14 11.41 16.08
CA SER A 349 -5.27 12.88 16.19
C SER A 349 -6.66 13.35 16.60
N GLY A 350 -7.64 12.44 16.72
CA GLY A 350 -9.04 12.74 17.02
C GLY A 350 -9.81 13.43 15.88
N ARG A 351 -9.17 13.65 14.72
CA ARG A 351 -9.79 14.30 13.56
C ARG A 351 -9.08 13.94 12.24
N PRO A 352 -9.77 14.03 11.09
CA PRO A 352 -9.12 13.92 9.79
C PRO A 352 -8.06 15.00 9.58
N VAL A 353 -6.95 14.66 8.95
CA VAL A 353 -5.84 15.57 8.62
C VAL A 353 -5.44 15.40 7.15
N SER A 354 -4.69 16.36 6.61
CA SER A 354 -4.20 16.27 5.22
C SER A 354 -3.29 15.05 5.01
N LEU A 355 -3.21 14.55 3.77
CA LEU A 355 -2.35 13.42 3.42
C LEU A 355 -0.90 13.63 3.84
N LYS A 356 -0.34 14.81 3.57
CA LYS A 356 1.04 15.18 3.96
C LYS A 356 1.24 15.13 5.49
N ALA A 357 0.29 15.64 6.25
CA ALA A 357 0.35 15.60 7.72
C ALA A 357 0.25 14.16 8.25
N SER A 358 -0.63 13.35 7.64
CA SER A 358 -0.81 11.93 7.98
C SER A 358 0.45 11.11 7.69
N ALA A 359 1.05 11.27 6.52
CA ALA A 359 2.29 10.60 6.17
C ALA A 359 3.48 11.04 7.07
N GLY A 360 3.50 12.31 7.47
CA GLY A 360 4.45 12.83 8.44
C GLY A 360 4.28 12.19 9.82
N GLU A 361 3.05 11.95 10.27
CA GLU A 361 2.77 11.23 11.52
C GLU A 361 3.23 9.77 11.43
N MET A 362 2.93 9.08 10.33
CA MET A 362 3.43 7.73 10.08
C MET A 362 4.97 7.69 10.08
N SER A 363 5.64 8.69 9.51
CA SER A 363 7.11 8.76 9.50
C SER A 363 7.67 8.90 10.93
N ARG A 364 7.07 9.77 11.75
CA ARG A 364 7.47 9.91 13.17
C ARG A 364 7.26 8.61 13.95
N TRP A 365 6.10 7.99 13.78
CA TRP A 365 5.79 6.71 14.41
C TRP A 365 6.78 5.62 13.97
N ALA A 366 7.08 5.50 12.68
CA ALA A 366 8.02 4.52 12.16
C ALA A 366 9.44 4.74 12.70
N GLY A 367 9.87 6.01 12.83
CA GLY A 367 11.14 6.36 13.47
C GLY A 367 11.20 5.93 14.93
N ALA A 368 10.16 6.24 15.71
CA ALA A 368 10.11 5.95 17.14
C ALA A 368 9.89 4.46 17.46
N THR A 369 9.04 3.77 16.68
CA THR A 369 8.59 2.40 17.00
C THR A 369 9.39 1.33 16.27
N LEU A 370 9.75 1.58 14.99
CA LEU A 370 10.43 0.61 14.13
C LEU A 370 11.91 0.95 13.90
N GLY A 371 12.39 2.06 14.48
CA GLY A 371 13.77 2.52 14.33
C GLY A 371 14.11 3.00 12.90
N MET A 372 13.11 3.52 12.15
CA MET A 372 13.27 4.01 10.78
C MET A 372 13.62 5.50 10.71
N GLY A 373 14.57 5.96 11.52
CA GLY A 373 14.92 7.37 11.63
C GLY A 373 15.53 8.01 10.37
N GLY A 374 16.11 7.22 9.48
CA GLY A 374 16.64 7.66 8.19
C GLY A 374 15.59 7.68 7.05
N SER A 375 14.34 7.31 7.35
CA SER A 375 13.28 7.18 6.35
C SER A 375 12.20 8.25 6.53
N ARG A 376 11.63 8.73 5.41
CA ARG A 376 10.56 9.74 5.37
C ARG A 376 9.55 9.41 4.28
N PHE A 377 8.28 9.47 4.61
CA PHE A 377 7.17 9.20 3.70
C PHE A 377 6.33 10.47 3.46
N VAL A 378 5.82 10.65 2.25
CA VAL A 378 4.96 11.78 1.84
C VAL A 378 3.52 11.37 1.60
N ASP A 379 3.27 10.06 1.50
CA ASP A 379 1.98 9.40 1.38
C ASP A 379 2.03 8.02 2.07
N HIS A 380 0.94 7.27 2.01
CA HIS A 380 0.86 5.93 2.57
C HIS A 380 1.12 4.81 1.56
N SER A 381 1.00 5.08 0.26
CA SER A 381 1.12 4.07 -0.80
C SER A 381 2.50 3.97 -1.43
N GLY A 382 3.31 5.02 -1.31
CA GLY A 382 4.58 5.18 -2.01
C GLY A 382 4.41 5.53 -3.48
N LEU A 383 3.28 6.16 -3.85
CA LEU A 383 3.04 6.67 -5.20
C LEU A 383 3.84 7.96 -5.45
N GLY A 384 3.84 8.86 -4.46
CA GLY A 384 4.59 10.12 -4.49
C GLY A 384 6.10 9.89 -4.53
N GLU A 385 6.77 10.62 -5.39
CA GLU A 385 8.20 10.41 -5.67
C GLU A 385 9.16 10.89 -4.58
N ASP A 386 8.68 11.70 -3.62
CA ASP A 386 9.51 12.30 -2.57
C ASP A 386 9.69 11.42 -1.32
N SER A 387 9.02 10.28 -1.25
CA SER A 387 9.28 9.31 -0.19
C SER A 387 10.70 8.77 -0.29
N ARG A 388 11.40 8.69 0.84
CA ARG A 388 12.76 8.11 0.93
C ARG A 388 12.79 7.10 2.06
N ALA A 389 13.27 5.91 1.77
CA ALA A 389 13.52 4.88 2.77
C ALA A 389 14.94 4.33 2.61
N THR A 390 15.58 3.99 3.71
CA THR A 390 16.86 3.31 3.70
C THR A 390 16.66 1.80 3.76
N ALA A 391 17.52 1.03 3.10
CA ALA A 391 17.39 -0.43 3.12
C ALA A 391 17.65 -1.00 4.53
N GLU A 392 18.57 -0.40 5.29
CA GLU A 392 18.83 -0.79 6.68
C GLU A 392 17.63 -0.53 7.58
N ASP A 393 16.98 0.64 7.50
CA ASP A 393 15.76 0.93 8.27
C ASP A 393 14.65 -0.08 7.94
N MET A 394 14.45 -0.38 6.66
CA MET A 394 13.42 -1.31 6.24
C MET A 394 13.69 -2.74 6.72
N ALA A 395 14.93 -3.22 6.63
CA ALA A 395 15.31 -4.53 7.14
C ALA A 395 15.11 -4.61 8.67
N LYS A 396 15.52 -3.55 9.40
CA LYS A 396 15.33 -3.43 10.86
C LYS A 396 13.84 -3.43 11.23
N ALA A 397 13.01 -2.69 10.53
CA ALA A 397 11.57 -2.65 10.75
C ALA A 397 10.93 -4.05 10.55
N LEU A 398 11.36 -4.77 9.51
CA LEU A 398 10.89 -6.13 9.23
C LEU A 398 11.34 -7.13 10.32
N VAL A 399 12.55 -6.98 10.90
CA VAL A 399 12.96 -7.79 12.06
C VAL A 399 12.04 -7.52 13.24
N ALA A 400 11.84 -6.25 13.59
CA ALA A 400 11.06 -5.84 14.77
C ALA A 400 9.57 -6.26 14.67
N ALA A 401 8.99 -6.21 13.47
CA ALA A 401 7.57 -6.46 13.24
C ALA A 401 7.28 -7.79 12.53
N ARG A 402 8.16 -8.78 12.62
CA ARG A 402 8.05 -10.04 11.88
C ARG A 402 6.75 -10.78 12.12
N SER A 403 6.29 -10.89 13.37
CA SER A 403 5.05 -11.58 13.74
C SER A 403 3.81 -10.95 13.09
N GLU A 404 3.84 -9.64 12.91
CA GLU A 404 2.71 -8.88 12.36
C GLU A 404 2.66 -8.90 10.85
N ILE A 405 3.80 -8.69 10.18
CA ILE A 405 3.82 -8.43 8.74
C ILE A 405 4.11 -9.67 7.88
N ALA A 406 4.96 -10.60 8.35
CA ALA A 406 5.34 -11.76 7.55
C ALA A 406 4.13 -12.61 7.10
N PRO A 407 3.12 -12.89 7.95
CA PRO A 407 1.98 -13.71 7.55
C PRO A 407 1.06 -13.09 6.50
N ILE A 408 1.16 -11.77 6.26
CA ILE A 408 0.30 -11.04 5.31
C ILE A 408 1.05 -10.59 4.04
N LEU A 409 2.35 -10.88 3.94
CA LEU A 409 3.10 -10.67 2.70
C LEU A 409 2.80 -11.80 1.70
N LYS A 410 2.86 -11.47 0.42
CA LYS A 410 2.62 -12.45 -0.64
C LYS A 410 3.89 -13.23 -1.00
N PRO A 411 3.76 -14.48 -1.44
CA PRO A 411 4.88 -15.23 -2.01
C PRO A 411 5.40 -14.58 -3.29
N ILE A 412 6.71 -14.61 -3.49
CA ILE A 412 7.42 -14.11 -4.66
C ILE A 412 8.13 -15.28 -5.34
N ALA A 413 7.62 -15.71 -6.48
CA ALA A 413 8.24 -16.77 -7.25
C ALA A 413 9.56 -16.29 -7.87
N LEU A 414 10.66 -17.00 -7.59
CA LEU A 414 11.93 -16.79 -8.27
C LEU A 414 11.86 -17.36 -9.70
N ARG A 415 12.54 -16.71 -10.64
CA ARG A 415 12.44 -17.01 -12.06
C ARG A 415 13.79 -17.22 -12.69
N ASP A 416 13.86 -18.05 -13.73
CA ASP A 416 15.06 -18.23 -14.54
C ASP A 416 15.30 -17.03 -15.48
N ALA A 417 16.42 -17.03 -16.19
CA ALA A 417 16.79 -15.99 -17.14
C ALA A 417 15.75 -15.80 -18.28
N LYS A 418 14.98 -16.85 -18.58
CA LYS A 418 13.87 -16.82 -19.56
C LYS A 418 12.55 -16.33 -18.96
N GLY A 419 12.53 -15.98 -17.65
CA GLY A 419 11.34 -15.51 -16.92
C GLY A 419 10.38 -16.61 -16.47
N ARG A 420 10.72 -17.90 -16.59
CA ARG A 420 9.91 -19.02 -16.13
C ARG A 420 10.11 -19.21 -14.63
N VAL A 421 9.05 -19.56 -13.91
CA VAL A 421 9.11 -19.84 -12.47
C VAL A 421 10.03 -21.04 -12.24
N LYS A 422 11.00 -20.89 -11.35
CA LYS A 422 11.83 -21.97 -10.82
C LYS A 422 10.95 -22.75 -9.83
N LYS A 423 10.39 -23.90 -10.28
CA LYS A 423 9.67 -24.81 -9.40
C LYS A 423 10.65 -25.41 -8.39
N ASP A 424 10.18 -25.66 -7.19
CA ASP A 424 10.95 -26.30 -6.11
C ASP A 424 12.29 -25.58 -5.77
N HIS A 425 12.30 -24.24 -5.90
CA HIS A 425 13.45 -23.45 -5.52
C HIS A 425 13.69 -23.56 -4.00
N PRO A 426 14.94 -23.80 -3.52
CA PRO A 426 15.20 -24.01 -2.09
C PRO A 426 14.95 -22.79 -1.21
N ILE A 427 14.83 -21.58 -1.81
CA ILE A 427 14.54 -20.36 -1.08
C ILE A 427 13.07 -20.00 -1.27
N ASP A 428 12.34 -19.88 -0.16
CA ASP A 428 10.96 -19.36 -0.12
C ASP A 428 10.96 -17.87 0.23
N VAL A 429 10.31 -17.07 -0.61
CA VAL A 429 10.34 -15.59 -0.50
C VAL A 429 8.93 -15.04 -0.30
N HIS A 430 8.73 -14.30 0.79
CA HIS A 430 7.52 -13.53 1.05
C HIS A 430 7.85 -12.05 1.16
N ALA A 431 7.36 -11.22 0.24
CA ALA A 431 7.80 -9.83 0.17
C ALA A 431 6.76 -8.88 -0.42
N LYS A 432 6.96 -7.58 -0.16
CA LYS A 432 6.28 -6.49 -0.85
C LYS A 432 7.14 -5.97 -1.98
N THR A 433 6.56 -5.93 -3.17
CA THR A 433 7.18 -5.33 -4.35
C THR A 433 6.84 -3.84 -4.46
N GLY A 434 7.76 -3.03 -4.94
CA GLY A 434 7.56 -1.64 -5.33
C GLY A 434 8.04 -1.40 -6.76
N THR A 435 7.28 -0.66 -7.55
CA THR A 435 7.67 -0.33 -8.93
C THR A 435 7.09 1.02 -9.31
N LEU A 436 7.98 1.93 -9.72
CA LEU A 436 7.64 3.15 -10.46
C LEU A 436 8.53 3.19 -11.72
N ASN A 437 8.38 4.21 -12.53
CA ASN A 437 9.29 4.40 -13.67
C ASN A 437 10.70 4.62 -13.14
N PHE A 438 11.66 3.76 -13.55
CA PHE A 438 13.06 3.76 -13.11
C PHE A 438 13.25 3.63 -11.59
N VAL A 439 12.28 3.00 -10.91
CA VAL A 439 12.37 2.62 -9.51
C VAL A 439 11.88 1.19 -9.33
N SER A 440 12.68 0.36 -8.68
CA SER A 440 12.32 -1.02 -8.34
C SER A 440 12.72 -1.30 -6.90
N ALA A 441 11.76 -1.75 -6.10
CA ALA A 441 11.93 -2.02 -4.69
C ALA A 441 11.37 -3.40 -4.33
N LEU A 442 12.02 -4.08 -3.40
CA LEU A 442 11.57 -5.36 -2.85
C LEU A 442 12.03 -5.45 -1.40
N ALA A 443 11.12 -5.77 -0.49
CA ALA A 443 11.48 -5.96 0.92
C ALA A 443 10.58 -7.02 1.55
N GLY A 444 11.16 -7.87 2.39
CA GLY A 444 10.46 -8.99 3.00
C GLY A 444 11.38 -10.02 3.64
N TYR A 445 11.01 -11.27 3.51
CA TYR A 445 11.68 -12.42 4.12
C TYR A 445 12.07 -13.45 3.06
N ALA A 446 13.23 -14.05 3.24
CA ALA A 446 13.70 -15.19 2.47
C ALA A 446 14.06 -16.31 3.44
N LYS A 447 13.43 -17.48 3.27
CA LYS A 447 13.71 -18.69 4.06
C LYS A 447 14.52 -19.65 3.21
N GLY A 448 15.71 -20.01 3.66
CA GLY A 448 16.59 -20.97 3.00
C GLY A 448 16.23 -22.43 3.28
N ALA A 449 16.96 -23.34 2.63
CA ALA A 449 16.75 -24.79 2.73
C ALA A 449 17.00 -25.33 4.14
N ASP A 450 17.96 -24.76 4.85
CA ASP A 450 18.28 -25.09 6.25
C ASP A 450 17.27 -24.55 7.27
N GLY A 451 16.24 -23.82 6.81
CA GLY A 451 15.23 -23.20 7.64
C GLY A 451 15.60 -21.79 8.17
N THR A 452 16.82 -21.30 7.90
CA THR A 452 17.25 -19.95 8.26
C THR A 452 16.35 -18.92 7.55
N VAL A 453 15.86 -17.94 8.32
CA VAL A 453 15.04 -16.85 7.78
C VAL A 453 15.83 -15.56 7.81
N MET A 454 15.96 -14.94 6.68
CA MET A 454 16.58 -13.62 6.51
C MET A 454 15.51 -12.57 6.26
N THR A 455 15.67 -11.36 6.79
CA THR A 455 14.97 -10.17 6.33
C THR A 455 15.82 -9.46 5.30
N PHE A 456 15.19 -8.87 4.30
CA PHE A 456 15.92 -8.10 3.31
C PHE A 456 15.14 -6.89 2.81
N ALA A 457 15.88 -5.87 2.35
CA ALA A 457 15.35 -4.76 1.57
C ALA A 457 16.33 -4.42 0.44
N ILE A 458 15.80 -4.21 -0.75
CA ILE A 458 16.55 -3.86 -1.97
C ILE A 458 15.82 -2.71 -2.65
N PHE A 459 16.48 -1.57 -2.78
CA PHE A 459 15.95 -0.38 -3.44
C PHE A 459 16.88 0.00 -4.58
N ALA A 460 16.37 0.10 -5.79
CA ALA A 460 17.09 0.57 -6.96
C ALA A 460 16.33 1.73 -7.59
N ALA A 461 17.01 2.85 -7.88
CA ALA A 461 16.40 4.03 -8.47
C ALA A 461 17.39 4.79 -9.36
N ASP A 462 16.94 5.17 -10.54
CA ASP A 462 17.55 6.19 -11.38
C ASP A 462 16.67 7.45 -11.31
N THR A 463 16.90 8.23 -10.25
CA THR A 463 16.10 9.43 -9.93
C THR A 463 16.26 10.51 -10.98
N ASP A 464 17.45 10.65 -11.58
CA ASP A 464 17.75 11.67 -12.58
C ASP A 464 17.03 11.38 -13.90
N ARG A 465 17.00 10.12 -14.30
CA ARG A 465 16.24 9.67 -15.45
C ARG A 465 14.73 9.83 -15.22
N ARG A 466 14.26 9.49 -14.01
CA ARG A 466 12.87 9.66 -13.63
C ARG A 466 12.42 11.13 -13.66
N ALA A 467 13.22 12.05 -13.12
CA ALA A 467 12.90 13.47 -13.07
C ALA A 467 12.73 14.11 -14.46
N ARG A 468 13.36 13.53 -15.49
CA ARG A 468 13.26 14.01 -16.88
C ARG A 468 12.02 13.54 -17.63
N ILE A 469 11.19 12.64 -17.03
CA ILE A 469 9.98 12.13 -17.68
C ILE A 469 8.90 13.21 -17.66
N LYS A 470 8.40 13.60 -18.82
CA LYS A 470 7.26 14.50 -18.93
C LYS A 470 5.99 13.83 -18.38
N ARG A 471 5.09 14.61 -17.78
CA ARG A 471 3.84 14.07 -17.20
C ARG A 471 3.02 13.24 -18.20
N SER A 472 2.95 13.68 -19.46
CA SER A 472 2.26 12.97 -20.55
C SER A 472 2.86 11.59 -20.88
N GLU A 473 4.14 11.37 -20.58
CA GLU A 473 4.87 10.15 -20.85
C GLU A 473 4.92 9.19 -19.64
N ARG A 474 4.52 9.65 -18.45
CA ARG A 474 4.67 8.91 -17.18
C ARG A 474 3.93 7.56 -17.15
N GLU A 475 2.91 7.35 -17.99
CA GLU A 475 2.24 6.06 -18.04
C GLU A 475 3.12 4.94 -18.60
N SER A 476 3.94 5.22 -19.62
CA SER A 476 4.80 4.22 -20.26
C SER A 476 6.04 4.85 -20.89
N PRO A 477 6.96 5.44 -20.09
CA PRO A 477 8.13 6.10 -20.64
C PRO A 477 9.10 5.10 -21.26
N GLN A 478 9.81 5.56 -22.29
CA GLN A 478 10.76 4.75 -23.04
C GLN A 478 11.83 4.16 -22.13
N GLY A 479 12.07 2.86 -22.25
CA GLY A 479 13.10 2.13 -21.52
C GLY A 479 12.75 1.78 -20.06
N ALA A 480 11.63 2.26 -19.48
CA ALA A 480 11.29 1.95 -18.10
C ALA A 480 10.99 0.45 -17.88
N ARG A 481 10.36 -0.22 -18.85
CA ARG A 481 10.06 -1.67 -18.75
C ARG A 481 11.34 -2.51 -18.74
N SER A 482 12.28 -2.24 -19.65
CA SER A 482 13.55 -2.97 -19.73
C SER A 482 14.42 -2.71 -18.50
N TRP A 483 14.48 -1.46 -18.02
CA TRP A 483 15.16 -1.09 -16.79
C TRP A 483 14.59 -1.86 -15.58
N ASN A 484 13.28 -1.83 -15.40
CA ASN A 484 12.62 -2.56 -14.31
C ASN A 484 12.80 -4.08 -14.41
N LYS A 485 12.88 -4.66 -15.62
CA LYS A 485 13.18 -6.08 -15.81
C LYS A 485 14.59 -6.41 -15.28
N ARG A 486 15.63 -5.60 -15.61
CA ARG A 486 16.98 -5.80 -15.10
C ARG A 486 17.07 -5.62 -13.58
N ALA A 487 16.39 -4.59 -13.04
CA ALA A 487 16.36 -4.37 -11.60
C ALA A 487 15.71 -5.54 -10.83
N LYS A 488 14.65 -6.14 -11.37
CA LYS A 488 14.03 -7.35 -10.79
C LYS A 488 14.95 -8.58 -10.92
N GLY A 489 15.72 -8.69 -11.99
CA GLY A 489 16.76 -9.72 -12.10
C GLY A 489 17.81 -9.57 -11.00
N LEU A 490 18.35 -8.37 -10.80
CA LEU A 490 19.28 -8.09 -9.71
C LEU A 490 18.69 -8.45 -8.32
N GLN A 491 17.42 -8.14 -8.07
CA GLN A 491 16.77 -8.51 -6.80
C GLN A 491 16.81 -10.03 -6.57
N GLN A 492 16.55 -10.84 -7.59
CA GLN A 492 16.60 -12.29 -7.50
C GLN A 492 18.03 -12.78 -7.32
N ASP A 493 18.98 -12.26 -8.11
CA ASP A 493 20.39 -12.63 -8.01
C ASP A 493 20.94 -12.37 -6.58
N LEU A 494 20.56 -11.25 -5.95
CA LEU A 494 20.95 -10.94 -4.57
C LEU A 494 20.32 -11.93 -3.57
N ILE A 495 19.04 -12.27 -3.72
CA ILE A 495 18.36 -13.23 -2.83
C ILE A 495 18.98 -14.62 -2.96
N GLU A 496 19.27 -15.09 -4.19
CA GLU A 496 19.91 -16.38 -4.43
C GLU A 496 21.33 -16.40 -3.85
N ARG A 497 22.07 -15.30 -4.00
CA ARG A 497 23.38 -15.13 -3.38
C ARG A 497 23.30 -15.27 -1.85
N TRP A 498 22.39 -14.56 -1.22
CA TRP A 498 22.25 -14.62 0.24
C TRP A 498 21.80 -16.00 0.72
N GLY A 499 20.92 -16.67 -0.01
CA GLY A 499 20.55 -18.05 0.27
C GLY A 499 21.76 -18.98 0.28
N THR A 500 22.64 -18.85 -0.72
CA THR A 500 23.88 -19.64 -0.80
C THR A 500 24.88 -19.33 0.31
N LEU A 501 24.98 -18.05 0.74
CA LEU A 501 25.98 -17.64 1.72
C LEU A 501 25.54 -17.82 3.17
N TYR A 502 24.26 -17.68 3.46
CA TYR A 502 23.77 -17.52 4.83
C TYR A 502 22.64 -18.50 5.22
N ALA A 503 22.15 -19.32 4.27
CA ALA A 503 20.99 -20.18 4.51
C ALA A 503 21.02 -21.46 3.63
N SER A 504 22.20 -22.12 3.56
CA SER A 504 22.44 -23.35 2.79
C SER A 504 22.77 -24.54 3.67
#